data_f1bd793ffa68dd6d0e8d1a6081db1a7a
#
_entry.id   f1bd793ffa68dd6d0e8d1a6081db1a7a
#
_cell.length_a   1.000
_cell.length_b   1.000
_cell.length_c   1.000
_cell.angle_alpha   90.00
_cell.angle_beta   90.00
_cell.angle_gamma   90.00
#
_symmetry.space_group_name_H-M   'P 1'
#
loop_
_entity.id
_entity.type
_entity.pdbx_description
1 polymer ?
#
loop_
_entity_poly.entity_id
_entity_poly.type
_entity_poly.pdbx_seq_one_letter_code
_entity_poly.pdbx_strand_id
1 'polypeptide(L)'
;MKKIFYFSVLISAAFLAQIAPADAQLPSSPLNEEYSLTGAESVGNTWGGTYEIGAAGVLNISGGGMLTVTYGQNQWGTFSNNGVVNIGTDDSAGTLIMNSPASFSPGWSSFFYSSGELNIGKAGSLTFTGYLPSYWGVSVNIKNLDLAGTVSVLPDGGVDSYFRVDNLTLRESGALETNGMNLYVENGVWDIYGGRIAATKLRVGAGSATINLRGENLLGNLNAISVDTDQGVNLKMNVEADNTVKNLEFHSNTSIELSVAEGSRLLINNFTTKDNGGVWQAQNAEIIFRDWSDGSFFIGNSDYWIEDNRLYIPAADTYVDLIAYDADGGLLSGVWSFEWNADLNLNELTLTVPEPAALAAIIGAIALAVCAIRRRR
;
A
#
# COMPACT_ATOMS: atom_id res chain seq x y z
N MET A 1 21.53 -65.21 22.16
CA MET A 1 21.19 -64.32 23.27
C MET A 1 21.89 -62.99 23.09
N LYS A 2 21.23 -61.98 22.50
CA LYS A 2 21.77 -60.66 22.34
C LYS A 2 21.18 -59.77 23.43
N LYS A 3 22.06 -59.27 24.30
CA LYS A 3 21.68 -58.30 25.36
C LYS A 3 21.59 -56.94 24.72
N ILE A 4 20.40 -56.36 24.74
CA ILE A 4 20.14 -55.00 24.34
C ILE A 4 20.41 -54.12 25.57
N PHE A 5 21.40 -53.24 25.51
CA PHE A 5 21.67 -52.19 26.48
C PHE A 5 20.75 -51.04 26.20
N TYR A 6 19.82 -50.76 27.10
CA TYR A 6 19.06 -49.51 27.13
C TYR A 6 19.93 -48.44 27.83
N PHE A 7 20.36 -47.46 27.05
CA PHE A 7 20.96 -46.25 27.59
C PHE A 7 19.85 -45.29 27.95
N SER A 8 19.51 -45.20 29.22
CA SER A 8 18.60 -44.17 29.73
C SER A 8 19.37 -42.85 29.85
N VAL A 9 19.15 -41.97 28.94
CA VAL A 9 19.62 -40.58 29.07
C VAL A 9 18.66 -39.85 30.01
N LEU A 10 19.07 -39.73 31.27
CA LEU A 10 18.47 -38.79 32.21
C LEU A 10 18.81 -37.36 31.73
N ILE A 11 17.86 -36.69 31.05
CA ILE A 11 17.91 -35.27 30.86
C ILE A 11 17.58 -34.63 32.19
N SER A 12 18.58 -34.22 32.93
CA SER A 12 18.44 -33.33 34.07
C SER A 12 17.93 -32.00 33.53
N ALA A 13 16.61 -31.77 33.65
CA ALA A 13 16.06 -30.45 33.51
C ALA A 13 16.59 -29.58 34.65
N ALA A 14 17.74 -28.97 34.43
CA ALA A 14 18.15 -27.83 35.23
C ALA A 14 17.11 -26.74 35.04
N PHE A 15 16.23 -26.58 36.00
CA PHE A 15 15.47 -25.35 36.18
C PHE A 15 16.51 -24.24 36.40
N LEU A 16 16.93 -23.63 35.33
CA LEU A 16 17.42 -22.26 35.36
C LEU A 16 16.21 -21.44 35.82
N ALA A 17 16.11 -21.20 37.12
CA ALA A 17 15.32 -20.10 37.63
C ALA A 17 15.90 -18.89 36.88
N GLN A 18 15.25 -18.48 35.79
CA GLN A 18 15.41 -17.14 35.26
C GLN A 18 15.06 -16.26 36.46
N ILE A 19 16.10 -15.61 37.00
CA ILE A 19 15.92 -14.44 37.82
C ILE A 19 15.24 -13.47 36.85
N ALA A 20 13.91 -13.37 36.95
CA ALA A 20 13.19 -12.33 36.24
C ALA A 20 13.92 -11.02 36.60
N PRO A 21 14.42 -10.27 35.63
CA PRO A 21 14.90 -8.94 35.93
C PRO A 21 13.77 -8.25 36.68
N ALA A 22 14.12 -7.57 37.77
CA ALA A 22 13.17 -6.83 38.60
C ALA A 22 12.22 -6.09 37.65
N ASP A 23 10.92 -6.29 37.83
CA ASP A 23 9.85 -5.78 36.98
C ASP A 23 10.17 -4.34 36.54
N ALA A 24 10.68 -4.20 35.33
CA ALA A 24 10.85 -2.91 34.70
C ALA A 24 9.46 -2.45 34.29
N GLN A 25 8.76 -1.87 35.24
CA GLN A 25 7.42 -1.35 35.01
C GLN A 25 7.51 -0.23 33.97
N LEU A 26 6.72 -0.34 32.89
CA LEU A 26 6.63 0.74 31.91
C LEU A 26 6.42 2.08 32.63
N PRO A 27 7.12 3.15 32.18
CA PRO A 27 6.93 4.47 32.75
C PRO A 27 5.46 4.91 32.68
N SER A 28 5.10 5.85 33.53
CA SER A 28 3.76 6.44 33.49
C SER A 28 3.47 7.06 32.13
N SER A 29 2.25 6.92 31.66
CA SER A 29 1.75 7.60 30.45
C SER A 29 1.40 9.06 30.77
N PRO A 30 1.73 10.06 29.92
CA PRO A 30 2.50 9.92 28.68
C PRO A 30 4.01 9.72 28.92
N LEU A 31 4.64 8.85 28.12
CA LEU A 31 6.09 8.71 28.08
C LEU A 31 6.68 9.92 27.32
N ASN A 32 7.47 10.76 28.00
CA ASN A 32 8.08 11.96 27.41
C ASN A 32 9.63 11.93 27.42
N GLU A 33 10.19 10.76 27.67
CA GLU A 33 11.62 10.50 27.70
C GLU A 33 11.96 9.21 26.97
N GLU A 34 13.22 8.90 26.80
CA GLU A 34 13.63 7.64 26.20
C GLU A 34 13.51 6.48 27.21
N TYR A 35 12.86 5.40 26.78
CA TYR A 35 12.72 4.16 27.51
C TYR A 35 13.06 2.96 26.63
N SER A 36 13.86 2.03 27.17
CA SER A 36 14.26 0.81 26.46
C SER A 36 13.72 -0.43 27.18
N LEU A 37 12.92 -1.21 26.49
CA LEU A 37 12.35 -2.46 26.94
C LEU A 37 13.14 -3.63 26.35
N THR A 38 13.78 -4.41 27.22
CA THR A 38 14.55 -5.62 26.85
C THR A 38 13.98 -6.89 27.44
N GLY A 39 12.91 -6.79 28.24
CA GLY A 39 12.18 -7.91 28.84
C GLY A 39 10.74 -7.99 28.32
N ALA A 40 9.96 -8.88 28.90
CA ALA A 40 8.53 -9.01 28.57
C ALA A 40 7.71 -8.17 29.55
N GLU A 41 6.89 -7.29 29.01
CA GLU A 41 5.92 -6.51 29.77
C GLU A 41 4.53 -6.57 29.19
N SER A 42 3.53 -6.37 30.02
CA SER A 42 2.16 -6.27 29.59
C SER A 42 1.45 -5.07 30.22
N VAL A 43 0.75 -4.33 29.39
CA VAL A 43 -0.14 -3.26 29.81
C VAL A 43 -1.58 -3.75 29.61
N GLY A 44 -2.26 -3.96 30.72
CA GLY A 44 -3.69 -4.23 30.72
C GLY A 44 -4.45 -2.93 30.95
N ASN A 45 -5.31 -2.59 30.03
CA ASN A 45 -6.17 -1.43 30.22
C ASN A 45 -7.47 -1.83 30.89
N THR A 46 -7.58 -1.64 32.19
CA THR A 46 -8.79 -1.98 32.97
C THR A 46 -9.84 -0.86 32.94
N TRP A 47 -9.49 0.36 32.54
CA TRP A 47 -10.42 1.51 32.57
C TRP A 47 -10.03 2.58 31.55
N GLY A 48 -10.46 2.45 30.29
CA GLY A 48 -10.54 3.57 29.35
C GLY A 48 -9.29 4.48 29.18
N GLY A 49 -8.12 4.03 29.62
CA GLY A 49 -6.88 4.81 29.55
C GLY A 49 -6.18 4.63 28.21
N THR A 50 -5.59 5.70 27.72
CA THR A 50 -4.68 5.69 26.58
C THR A 50 -3.27 5.53 27.12
N TYR A 51 -2.48 4.57 26.58
CA TYR A 51 -1.04 4.61 26.77
C TYR A 51 -0.46 5.49 25.65
N GLU A 52 0.21 6.52 26.03
CA GLU A 52 0.70 7.56 25.12
C GLU A 52 2.22 7.66 25.15
N ILE A 53 2.83 7.64 23.96
CA ILE A 53 4.20 8.12 23.75
C ILE A 53 4.06 9.58 23.34
N GLY A 54 4.48 10.48 24.21
CA GLY A 54 4.42 11.93 23.98
C GLY A 54 5.39 12.37 22.90
N ALA A 55 5.27 13.60 22.41
CA ALA A 55 6.06 14.10 21.29
C ALA A 55 7.59 14.08 21.52
N ALA A 56 8.05 14.13 22.78
CA ALA A 56 9.46 13.99 23.16
C ALA A 56 9.82 12.55 23.56
N GLY A 57 8.85 11.63 23.62
CA GLY A 57 9.04 10.26 24.08
C GLY A 57 9.65 9.37 23.00
N VAL A 58 10.51 8.45 23.43
CA VAL A 58 11.07 7.39 22.58
C VAL A 58 10.91 6.06 23.32
N LEU A 59 10.21 5.13 22.68
CA LEU A 59 10.08 3.75 23.16
C LEU A 59 10.88 2.81 22.26
N ASN A 60 11.91 2.19 22.83
CA ASN A 60 12.73 1.18 22.16
C ASN A 60 12.35 -0.21 22.69
N ILE A 61 11.95 -1.12 21.84
CA ILE A 61 11.67 -2.54 22.15
C ILE A 61 12.68 -3.39 21.40
N SER A 62 13.71 -3.91 22.10
CA SER A 62 14.80 -4.66 21.48
C SER A 62 15.42 -5.64 22.49
N GLY A 63 16.47 -6.37 22.11
CA GLY A 63 17.14 -7.31 23.03
C GLY A 63 16.27 -8.50 23.46
N GLY A 64 15.28 -8.88 22.67
CA GLY A 64 14.25 -9.86 23.03
C GLY A 64 13.08 -9.23 23.79
N GLY A 65 13.02 -7.91 23.89
CA GLY A 65 11.91 -7.19 24.53
C GLY A 65 10.57 -7.47 23.87
N MET A 66 9.53 -7.61 24.68
CA MET A 66 8.17 -7.83 24.23
C MET A 66 7.19 -6.97 25.05
N LEU A 67 6.43 -6.14 24.36
CA LEU A 67 5.34 -5.39 24.96
C LEU A 67 4.00 -5.93 24.46
N THR A 68 3.15 -6.33 25.39
CA THR A 68 1.77 -6.72 25.08
C THR A 68 0.81 -5.66 25.63
N VAL A 69 0.02 -5.07 24.76
CA VAL A 69 -1.05 -4.13 25.12
C VAL A 69 -2.38 -4.83 24.93
N THR A 70 -3.13 -5.02 26.01
CA THR A 70 -4.44 -5.70 25.97
C THR A 70 -5.53 -4.70 26.34
N TYR A 71 -6.54 -4.59 25.46
CA TYR A 71 -7.71 -3.75 25.69
C TYR A 71 -8.78 -4.51 26.46
N GLY A 72 -9.42 -3.85 27.42
CA GLY A 72 -10.56 -4.40 28.15
C GLY A 72 -11.85 -4.34 27.34
N GLN A 73 -12.84 -5.12 27.76
CA GLN A 73 -14.20 -5.07 27.20
C GLN A 73 -14.82 -3.71 27.46
N ASN A 74 -15.51 -3.15 26.46
CA ASN A 74 -16.24 -1.88 26.53
C ASN A 74 -15.39 -0.65 26.87
N GLN A 75 -14.13 -0.60 26.44
CA GLN A 75 -13.22 0.49 26.78
C GLN A 75 -12.74 1.26 25.55
N TRP A 76 -12.64 2.58 25.75
CA TRP A 76 -12.19 3.57 24.75
C TRP A 76 -10.65 3.74 24.82
N GLY A 77 -9.89 2.67 25.05
CA GLY A 77 -8.45 2.75 25.15
C GLY A 77 -7.79 2.80 23.78
N THR A 78 -6.77 3.62 23.66
CA THR A 78 -5.96 3.74 22.44
C THR A 78 -4.49 3.65 22.83
N PHE A 79 -3.68 2.94 22.03
CA PHE A 79 -2.23 3.17 22.06
C PHE A 79 -1.95 4.35 21.14
N SER A 80 -1.42 5.43 21.68
CA SER A 80 -1.13 6.65 20.95
C SER A 80 0.37 6.90 20.90
N ASN A 81 0.92 7.01 19.69
CA ASN A 81 2.30 7.39 19.48
C ASN A 81 2.38 8.77 18.80
N ASN A 82 2.82 9.78 19.55
CA ASN A 82 3.12 11.12 19.04
C ASN A 82 4.64 11.38 18.97
N GLY A 83 5.46 10.46 19.48
CA GLY A 83 6.92 10.50 19.48
C GLY A 83 7.53 9.46 18.54
N VAL A 84 8.46 8.65 19.07
CA VAL A 84 9.13 7.60 18.30
C VAL A 84 8.95 6.25 18.98
N VAL A 85 8.55 5.24 18.18
CA VAL A 85 8.53 3.84 18.63
C VAL A 85 9.42 3.03 17.70
N ASN A 86 10.44 2.38 18.29
CA ASN A 86 11.35 1.49 17.59
C ASN A 86 11.12 0.06 18.06
N ILE A 87 10.86 -0.86 17.14
CA ILE A 87 10.58 -2.27 17.42
C ILE A 87 11.64 -3.13 16.72
N GLY A 88 12.52 -3.76 17.51
CA GLY A 88 13.65 -4.49 17.00
C GLY A 88 14.68 -3.62 16.28
N THR A 89 15.79 -4.25 15.92
CA THR A 89 16.82 -3.70 15.03
C THR A 89 17.09 -4.73 13.94
N ASP A 90 18.14 -4.55 13.14
CA ASP A 90 18.54 -5.56 12.16
C ASP A 90 18.96 -6.87 12.82
N ASP A 91 19.61 -6.79 14.00
CA ASP A 91 20.19 -7.93 14.70
C ASP A 91 19.51 -8.27 16.03
N SER A 92 18.58 -7.46 16.50
CA SER A 92 18.00 -7.60 17.83
C SER A 92 16.47 -7.64 17.76
N ALA A 93 15.90 -8.75 18.22
CA ALA A 93 14.45 -8.93 18.23
C ALA A 93 13.75 -7.95 19.16
N GLY A 94 12.59 -7.47 18.73
CA GLY A 94 11.64 -6.68 19.50
C GLY A 94 10.23 -7.00 19.05
N THR A 95 9.28 -7.06 19.98
CA THR A 95 7.91 -7.41 19.66
C THR A 95 6.91 -6.48 20.35
N LEU A 96 5.98 -5.93 19.59
CA LEU A 96 4.80 -5.24 20.11
C LEU A 96 3.55 -6.01 19.71
N ILE A 97 2.76 -6.40 20.69
CA ILE A 97 1.49 -7.12 20.50
C ILE A 97 0.35 -6.21 20.95
N MET A 98 -0.56 -5.92 20.03
CA MET A 98 -1.80 -5.19 20.28
C MET A 98 -2.94 -6.20 20.31
N ASN A 99 -3.48 -6.50 21.48
CA ASN A 99 -4.50 -7.53 21.66
C ASN A 99 -5.86 -6.90 21.98
N SER A 100 -6.87 -7.19 21.16
CA SER A 100 -8.25 -6.77 21.35
C SER A 100 -9.15 -7.96 21.70
N PRO A 101 -9.89 -7.92 22.79
CA PRO A 101 -10.82 -8.99 23.12
C PRO A 101 -12.01 -9.05 22.15
N ALA A 102 -12.57 -10.23 21.95
CA ALA A 102 -13.64 -10.54 20.98
C ALA A 102 -14.95 -9.71 21.14
N SER A 103 -15.12 -8.99 22.24
CA SER A 103 -16.30 -8.16 22.52
C SER A 103 -16.00 -6.67 22.54
N PHE A 104 -14.86 -6.26 21.99
CA PHE A 104 -14.52 -4.85 21.90
C PHE A 104 -15.44 -4.15 20.90
N SER A 105 -16.21 -3.17 21.37
CA SER A 105 -16.96 -2.26 20.51
C SER A 105 -16.27 -0.89 20.59
N PRO A 106 -15.43 -0.55 19.63
CA PRO A 106 -14.79 0.76 19.67
C PRO A 106 -15.86 1.82 19.44
N GLY A 107 -15.72 2.87 20.16
CA GLY A 107 -16.29 4.11 19.70
C GLY A 107 -15.57 4.61 18.44
N TRP A 108 -15.75 5.84 18.11
CA TRP A 108 -15.27 6.54 16.91
C TRP A 108 -13.74 6.70 16.82
N SER A 109 -12.92 6.04 17.65
CA SER A 109 -11.47 6.22 17.69
C SER A 109 -10.71 4.98 17.22
N SER A 110 -9.57 5.21 16.57
CA SER A 110 -8.67 4.15 16.18
C SER A 110 -8.11 3.43 17.41
N PHE A 111 -8.03 2.12 17.32
CA PHE A 111 -7.48 1.24 18.33
C PHE A 111 -5.95 1.45 18.51
N PHE A 112 -5.24 1.71 17.42
CA PHE A 112 -3.85 2.10 17.39
C PHE A 112 -3.71 3.38 16.56
N TYR A 113 -3.12 4.40 17.15
CA TYR A 113 -2.89 5.67 16.51
C TYR A 113 -1.42 6.07 16.61
N SER A 114 -0.79 6.35 15.50
CA SER A 114 0.59 6.85 15.45
C SER A 114 0.70 8.06 14.54
N SER A 115 0.79 9.24 15.12
CA SER A 115 1.11 10.47 14.40
C SER A 115 2.60 10.74 14.34
N GLY A 116 3.40 10.08 15.20
CA GLY A 116 4.86 10.12 15.23
C GLY A 116 5.49 9.08 14.29
N GLU A 117 6.74 8.75 14.59
CA GLU A 117 7.52 7.75 13.85
C GLU A 117 7.29 6.35 14.43
N LEU A 118 7.09 5.37 13.55
CA LEU A 118 7.04 3.96 13.90
C LEU A 118 8.06 3.22 13.02
N ASN A 119 9.13 2.74 13.65
CA ASN A 119 10.23 2.07 12.99
C ASN A 119 10.27 0.61 13.41
N ILE A 120 10.20 -0.31 12.45
CA ILE A 120 10.25 -1.75 12.69
C ILE A 120 11.46 -2.31 11.97
N GLY A 121 12.53 -2.57 12.75
CA GLY A 121 13.78 -3.13 12.27
C GLY A 121 13.58 -4.57 11.77
N LYS A 122 14.56 -5.13 11.05
CA LYS A 122 14.47 -6.44 10.39
C LYS A 122 14.07 -7.58 11.34
N ALA A 123 14.53 -7.56 12.57
CA ALA A 123 14.17 -8.54 13.61
C ALA A 123 12.98 -8.08 14.46
N GLY A 124 12.29 -7.00 14.08
CA GLY A 124 11.14 -6.44 14.77
C GLY A 124 9.81 -7.00 14.29
N SER A 125 8.83 -7.05 15.20
CA SER A 125 7.46 -7.44 14.85
C SER A 125 6.40 -6.62 15.59
N LEU A 126 5.39 -6.18 14.85
CA LEU A 126 4.16 -5.58 15.37
C LEU A 126 3.00 -6.48 14.98
N THR A 127 2.27 -6.97 15.97
CA THR A 127 1.16 -7.90 15.75
C THR A 127 -0.12 -7.35 16.35
N PHE A 128 -1.17 -7.30 15.55
CA PHE A 128 -2.54 -7.01 15.99
C PHE A 128 -3.33 -8.32 16.06
N THR A 129 -3.90 -8.63 17.23
CA THR A 129 -4.64 -9.86 17.45
C THR A 129 -6.04 -9.60 17.99
N GLY A 130 -6.94 -10.55 17.76
CA GLY A 130 -8.29 -10.52 18.29
C GLY A 130 -9.29 -9.79 17.38
N TYR A 131 -10.36 -9.28 17.96
CA TYR A 131 -11.44 -8.65 17.23
C TYR A 131 -11.07 -7.21 16.83
N LEU A 132 -10.92 -6.99 15.53
CA LEU A 132 -10.77 -5.64 14.97
C LEU A 132 -12.16 -5.19 14.49
N PRO A 133 -12.78 -4.27 15.18
CA PRO A 133 -14.18 -3.95 14.92
C PRO A 133 -14.39 -3.27 13.57
N SER A 134 -15.46 -3.67 12.91
CA SER A 134 -15.88 -3.26 11.59
C SER A 134 -16.76 -2.00 11.57
N TYR A 135 -16.66 -1.11 12.53
CA TYR A 135 -17.61 0.00 12.60
C TYR A 135 -16.97 1.31 12.09
N TRP A 136 -17.33 1.71 10.84
CA TRP A 136 -17.15 3.05 10.24
C TRP A 136 -15.79 3.75 10.47
N GLY A 137 -14.68 3.03 10.67
CA GLY A 137 -13.44 3.71 10.98
C GLY A 137 -12.18 2.90 10.69
N VAL A 138 -11.09 3.64 10.68
CA VAL A 138 -9.73 3.14 10.60
C VAL A 138 -9.37 2.56 11.96
N SER A 139 -9.26 1.24 12.08
CA SER A 139 -8.87 0.58 13.34
C SER A 139 -7.42 0.85 13.70
N VAL A 140 -6.55 0.86 12.69
CA VAL A 140 -5.12 1.16 12.82
C VAL A 140 -4.81 2.36 11.94
N ASN A 141 -4.24 3.40 12.52
CA ASN A 141 -3.88 4.63 11.82
C ASN A 141 -2.42 5.00 12.11
N ILE A 142 -1.57 4.86 11.12
CA ILE A 142 -0.14 5.14 11.19
C ILE A 142 0.21 6.22 10.18
N LYS A 143 0.78 7.32 10.66
CA LYS A 143 1.20 8.40 9.79
C LYS A 143 2.52 8.11 9.09
N ASN A 144 3.52 7.63 9.83
CA ASN A 144 4.84 7.33 9.29
C ASN A 144 5.29 5.94 9.75
N LEU A 145 5.54 5.03 8.80
CA LEU A 145 6.00 3.67 9.03
C LEU A 145 7.27 3.38 8.21
N ASP A 146 8.37 3.10 8.88
CA ASP A 146 9.57 2.49 8.28
C ASP A 146 9.59 0.99 8.65
N LEU A 147 9.46 0.12 7.67
CA LEU A 147 9.22 -1.30 7.85
C LEU A 147 10.29 -2.15 7.15
N ALA A 148 11.20 -2.70 7.94
CA ALA A 148 12.13 -3.75 7.55
C ALA A 148 11.79 -5.12 8.15
N GLY A 149 11.02 -5.14 9.24
CA GLY A 149 10.52 -6.32 9.93
C GLY A 149 9.11 -6.72 9.49
N THR A 150 8.26 -7.11 10.44
CA THR A 150 6.92 -7.63 10.15
C THR A 150 5.83 -6.83 10.86
N VAL A 151 4.81 -6.46 10.12
CA VAL A 151 3.50 -6.05 10.64
C VAL A 151 2.50 -7.11 10.26
N SER A 152 1.83 -7.72 11.25
CA SER A 152 0.83 -8.76 11.03
C SER A 152 -0.49 -8.39 11.70
N VAL A 153 -1.58 -8.59 10.98
CA VAL A 153 -2.93 -8.51 11.52
C VAL A 153 -3.53 -9.92 11.54
N LEU A 154 -3.93 -10.40 12.71
CA LEU A 154 -4.48 -11.74 12.92
C LEU A 154 -5.91 -11.59 13.47
N PRO A 155 -6.90 -11.26 12.64
CA PRO A 155 -8.26 -10.98 13.11
C PRO A 155 -9.02 -12.25 13.45
N ASP A 156 -9.76 -12.22 14.56
CA ASP A 156 -10.75 -13.22 14.94
C ASP A 156 -12.15 -12.91 14.38
N GLY A 157 -12.23 -12.35 13.21
CA GLY A 157 -13.48 -12.01 12.52
C GLY A 157 -13.67 -10.53 12.24
N GLY A 158 -14.41 -10.22 11.19
CA GLY A 158 -14.78 -8.86 10.78
C GLY A 158 -13.75 -8.18 9.87
N VAL A 159 -14.11 -8.07 8.59
CA VAL A 159 -13.19 -7.64 7.50
C VAL A 159 -13.46 -6.21 7.02
N ASP A 160 -14.32 -5.45 7.67
CA ASP A 160 -14.74 -4.13 7.18
C ASP A 160 -13.93 -2.95 7.75
N SER A 161 -12.89 -3.23 8.53
CA SER A 161 -12.01 -2.18 9.05
C SER A 161 -10.82 -1.92 8.15
N TYR A 162 -10.29 -0.69 8.23
CA TYR A 162 -9.14 -0.26 7.44
C TYR A 162 -7.88 -0.22 8.29
N PHE A 163 -6.77 -0.63 7.67
CA PHE A 163 -5.43 -0.41 8.15
C PHE A 163 -4.81 0.75 7.37
N ARG A 164 -4.78 1.93 7.99
CA ARG A 164 -4.29 3.14 7.34
C ARG A 164 -2.81 3.34 7.59
N VAL A 165 -2.07 3.58 6.51
CA VAL A 165 -0.68 4.06 6.55
C VAL A 165 -0.56 5.21 5.56
N ASP A 166 -0.23 6.40 6.03
CA ASP A 166 -0.07 7.55 5.12
C ASP A 166 1.31 7.53 4.44
N ASN A 167 2.40 7.49 5.22
CA ASN A 167 3.75 7.39 4.68
C ASN A 167 4.35 6.03 5.04
N LEU A 168 4.78 5.28 4.02
CA LEU A 168 5.38 3.97 4.16
C LEU A 168 6.75 3.93 3.48
N THR A 169 7.77 3.52 4.21
CA THR A 169 9.02 3.03 3.65
C THR A 169 9.06 1.52 3.86
N LEU A 170 8.82 0.73 2.81
CA LEU A 170 8.91 -0.74 2.88
C LEU A 170 10.26 -1.19 2.37
N ARG A 171 11.06 -1.73 3.27
CA ARG A 171 12.40 -2.24 2.99
C ARG A 171 12.33 -3.64 2.36
N GLU A 172 13.43 -4.12 1.78
CA GLU A 172 13.52 -5.42 1.11
C GLU A 172 13.07 -6.61 1.97
N SER A 173 13.34 -6.59 3.26
CA SER A 173 12.95 -7.65 4.21
C SER A 173 11.59 -7.43 4.87
N GLY A 174 10.97 -6.30 4.62
CA GLY A 174 9.74 -5.90 5.29
C GLY A 174 8.52 -6.71 4.84
N ALA A 175 7.60 -6.96 5.78
CA ALA A 175 6.32 -7.62 5.47
C ALA A 175 5.16 -6.87 6.13
N LEU A 176 4.19 -6.44 5.33
CA LEU A 176 2.93 -5.84 5.77
C LEU A 176 1.79 -6.79 5.41
N GLU A 177 1.29 -7.52 6.39
CA GLU A 177 0.31 -8.59 6.22
C GLU A 177 -0.98 -8.27 6.98
N THR A 178 -2.02 -7.90 6.27
CA THR A 178 -3.28 -7.46 6.90
C THR A 178 -4.38 -8.54 6.91
N ASN A 179 -4.11 -9.75 6.42
CA ASN A 179 -4.98 -10.93 6.49
C ASN A 179 -6.46 -10.66 6.17
N GLY A 180 -6.71 -10.03 5.03
CA GLY A 180 -8.06 -9.75 4.55
C GLY A 180 -8.57 -8.34 4.85
N MET A 181 -7.89 -7.54 5.67
CA MET A 181 -8.21 -6.12 5.79
C MET A 181 -7.76 -5.34 4.56
N ASN A 182 -8.47 -4.26 4.30
CA ASN A 182 -8.04 -3.30 3.29
C ASN A 182 -6.97 -2.37 3.87
N LEU A 183 -5.92 -2.14 3.10
CA LEU A 183 -5.00 -1.04 3.33
C LEU A 183 -5.64 0.27 2.84
N TYR A 184 -5.33 1.36 3.52
CA TYR A 184 -5.85 2.67 3.17
C TYR A 184 -4.74 3.71 3.22
N VAL A 185 -4.63 4.52 2.18
CA VAL A 185 -3.79 5.71 2.12
C VAL A 185 -4.64 6.91 1.73
N GLU A 186 -4.46 8.02 2.42
CA GLU A 186 -5.23 9.23 2.12
C GLU A 186 -4.39 10.32 1.45
N ASN A 187 -3.39 10.79 2.17
CA ASN A 187 -2.42 11.76 1.65
C ASN A 187 -1.05 11.29 2.09
N GLY A 188 -0.25 10.75 1.18
CA GLY A 188 1.05 10.27 1.59
C GLY A 188 1.89 9.66 0.49
N VAL A 189 3.07 9.19 0.90
CA VAL A 189 4.06 8.62 -0.01
C VAL A 189 4.42 7.22 0.48
N TRP A 190 4.33 6.25 -0.42
CA TRP A 190 4.81 4.90 -0.22
C TRP A 190 6.06 4.66 -1.07
N ASP A 191 7.21 4.50 -0.41
CA ASP A 191 8.46 4.07 -1.03
C ASP A 191 8.64 2.57 -0.79
N ILE A 192 8.49 1.76 -1.83
CA ILE A 192 8.54 0.30 -1.76
C ILE A 192 9.80 -0.19 -2.46
N TYR A 193 10.82 -0.54 -1.68
CA TYR A 193 12.12 -1.03 -2.18
C TYR A 193 12.14 -2.53 -2.43
N GLY A 194 11.24 -3.26 -1.76
CA GLY A 194 11.16 -4.72 -1.79
C GLY A 194 10.11 -5.19 -0.80
N GLY A 195 10.33 -6.38 -0.25
CA GLY A 195 9.47 -6.93 0.78
C GLY A 195 8.13 -7.45 0.26
N ARG A 196 7.14 -7.50 1.15
CA ARG A 196 5.83 -8.08 0.85
C ARG A 196 4.69 -7.24 1.41
N ILE A 197 3.72 -6.97 0.56
CA ILE A 197 2.42 -6.43 0.97
C ILE A 197 1.36 -7.49 0.69
N ALA A 198 0.68 -7.98 1.73
CA ALA A 198 -0.41 -8.94 1.61
C ALA A 198 -1.68 -8.35 2.24
N ALA A 199 -2.56 -7.87 1.37
CA ALA A 199 -3.84 -7.27 1.74
C ALA A 199 -4.89 -7.61 0.68
N THR A 200 -6.16 -7.49 1.03
CA THR A 200 -7.23 -7.67 0.04
C THR A 200 -7.15 -6.57 -1.01
N LYS A 201 -6.99 -5.33 -0.58
CA LYS A 201 -7.06 -4.17 -1.45
C LYS A 201 -6.26 -3.01 -0.85
N LEU A 202 -5.60 -2.24 -1.70
CA LEU A 202 -5.11 -0.92 -1.36
C LEU A 202 -6.13 0.11 -1.83
N ARG A 203 -6.70 0.86 -0.90
CA ARG A 203 -7.63 1.95 -1.18
C ARG A 203 -6.93 3.29 -1.06
N VAL A 204 -7.07 4.09 -2.09
CA VAL A 204 -6.63 5.48 -2.10
C VAL A 204 -7.84 6.35 -1.80
N GLY A 205 -7.83 7.02 -0.65
CA GLY A 205 -8.93 7.86 -0.18
C GLY A 205 -8.88 9.29 -0.70
N ALA A 206 -9.59 10.19 -0.03
CA ALA A 206 -9.63 11.61 -0.40
C ALA A 206 -8.24 12.24 -0.34
N GLY A 207 -7.79 12.85 -1.43
CA GLY A 207 -6.49 13.52 -1.52
C GLY A 207 -5.57 12.93 -2.58
N SER A 208 -4.27 13.06 -2.40
CA SER A 208 -3.26 12.56 -3.34
C SER A 208 -2.32 11.58 -2.66
N ALA A 209 -2.17 10.39 -3.25
CA ALA A 209 -1.19 9.41 -2.81
C ALA A 209 -0.14 9.18 -3.89
N THR A 210 1.11 9.01 -3.49
CA THR A 210 2.21 8.62 -4.38
C THR A 210 2.73 7.25 -3.96
N ILE A 211 2.88 6.33 -4.92
CA ILE A 211 3.45 5.00 -4.72
C ILE A 211 4.67 4.87 -5.62
N ASN A 212 5.84 4.74 -5.02
CA ASN A 212 7.10 4.53 -5.72
C ASN A 212 7.47 3.05 -5.64
N LEU A 213 7.44 2.36 -6.77
CA LEU A 213 7.79 0.94 -6.91
C LEU A 213 9.23 0.83 -7.39
N ARG A 214 10.17 0.63 -6.46
CA ARG A 214 11.62 0.63 -6.72
C ARG A 214 12.21 -0.76 -6.95
N GLY A 215 11.38 -1.80 -6.92
CA GLY A 215 11.76 -3.19 -7.16
C GLY A 215 10.72 -3.92 -7.99
N GLU A 216 10.99 -5.18 -8.31
CA GLU A 216 10.14 -6.00 -9.18
C GLU A 216 8.98 -6.66 -8.43
N ASN A 217 7.81 -6.74 -9.08
CA ASN A 217 6.64 -7.51 -8.64
C ASN A 217 6.14 -7.20 -7.22
N LEU A 218 6.30 -5.95 -6.76
CA LEU A 218 6.01 -5.53 -5.38
C LEU A 218 4.54 -5.59 -5.00
N LEU A 219 3.64 -5.49 -5.98
CA LEU A 219 2.18 -5.47 -5.78
C LEU A 219 1.52 -6.83 -6.04
N GLY A 220 2.29 -7.89 -6.32
CA GLY A 220 1.76 -9.19 -6.73
C GLY A 220 0.81 -9.87 -5.73
N ASN A 221 0.85 -9.50 -4.46
CA ASN A 221 -0.02 -10.04 -3.40
C ASN A 221 -1.23 -9.15 -3.06
N LEU A 222 -1.37 -8.00 -3.71
CA LEU A 222 -2.60 -7.21 -3.66
C LEU A 222 -3.60 -7.73 -4.69
N ASN A 223 -4.87 -7.82 -4.32
CA ASN A 223 -5.91 -8.18 -5.28
C ASN A 223 -6.35 -6.99 -6.11
N ALA A 224 -6.34 -5.78 -5.54
CA ALA A 224 -6.70 -4.56 -6.26
C ALA A 224 -6.04 -3.32 -5.67
N ILE A 225 -5.86 -2.31 -6.52
CA ILE A 225 -5.69 -0.92 -6.13
C ILE A 225 -6.99 -0.20 -6.49
N SER A 226 -7.63 0.43 -5.52
CA SER A 226 -8.89 1.14 -5.70
C SER A 226 -8.71 2.61 -5.42
N VAL A 227 -8.98 3.45 -6.41
CA VAL A 227 -9.04 4.90 -6.24
C VAL A 227 -10.48 5.25 -5.88
N ASP A 228 -10.75 5.55 -4.62
CA ASP A 228 -12.02 5.23 -3.94
C ASP A 228 -12.86 6.43 -3.51
N THR A 229 -12.76 7.55 -4.19
CA THR A 229 -13.66 8.67 -3.91
C THR A 229 -14.11 9.41 -5.17
N ASP A 230 -15.29 9.96 -5.10
CA ASP A 230 -15.89 10.90 -6.05
C ASP A 230 -15.37 12.35 -5.91
N GLN A 231 -14.29 12.57 -5.15
CA GLN A 231 -13.78 13.89 -4.77
C GLN A 231 -12.46 14.28 -5.47
N GLY A 232 -12.19 13.75 -6.65
CA GLY A 232 -11.00 14.13 -7.42
C GLY A 232 -9.71 13.61 -6.79
N VAL A 233 -9.64 12.33 -6.50
CA VAL A 233 -8.45 11.68 -5.95
C VAL A 233 -7.43 11.45 -7.04
N ASN A 234 -6.19 11.80 -6.75
CA ASN A 234 -5.05 11.54 -7.60
C ASN A 234 -4.19 10.43 -6.99
N LEU A 235 -4.06 9.33 -7.73
CA LEU A 235 -3.03 8.33 -7.47
C LEU A 235 -1.87 8.59 -8.42
N LYS A 236 -0.67 8.77 -7.89
CA LYS A 236 0.57 8.77 -8.65
C LYS A 236 1.34 7.49 -8.40
N MET A 237 1.70 6.77 -9.47
CA MET A 237 2.56 5.59 -9.39
C MET A 237 3.81 5.81 -10.23
N ASN A 238 4.97 5.73 -9.57
CA ASN A 238 6.27 5.73 -10.21
C ASN A 238 6.83 4.30 -10.19
N VAL A 239 7.10 3.74 -11.37
CA VAL A 239 7.49 2.34 -11.57
C VAL A 239 8.91 2.29 -12.07
N GLU A 240 9.86 1.87 -11.22
CA GLU A 240 11.29 1.83 -11.54
C GLU A 240 11.76 0.43 -11.97
N ALA A 241 10.89 -0.59 -11.88
CA ALA A 241 11.16 -1.97 -12.31
C ALA A 241 9.85 -2.65 -12.74
N ASP A 242 9.91 -3.84 -13.34
CA ASP A 242 8.74 -4.58 -13.82
C ASP A 242 7.75 -4.87 -12.69
N ASN A 243 6.52 -4.42 -12.85
CA ASN A 243 5.47 -4.60 -11.85
C ASN A 243 4.13 -5.00 -12.48
N THR A 244 3.32 -5.70 -11.69
CA THR A 244 1.97 -6.13 -12.09
C THR A 244 0.93 -5.66 -11.09
N VAL A 245 -0.12 -5.01 -11.58
CA VAL A 245 -1.35 -4.69 -10.86
C VAL A 245 -2.44 -5.65 -11.31
N LYS A 246 -3.01 -6.44 -10.40
CA LYS A 246 -4.06 -7.41 -10.76
C LYS A 246 -5.34 -6.72 -11.19
N ASN A 247 -5.81 -5.78 -10.38
CA ASN A 247 -7.00 -5.00 -10.70
C ASN A 247 -6.76 -3.53 -10.35
N LEU A 248 -7.06 -2.64 -11.26
CA LEU A 248 -7.08 -1.20 -11.02
C LEU A 248 -8.54 -0.73 -11.09
N GLU A 249 -9.05 -0.22 -9.97
CA GLU A 249 -10.45 0.17 -9.81
C GLU A 249 -10.58 1.69 -9.80
N PHE A 250 -11.47 2.20 -10.64
CA PHE A 250 -11.75 3.62 -10.79
C PHE A 250 -13.06 4.01 -10.12
N HIS A 251 -13.12 5.25 -9.66
CA HIS A 251 -14.34 5.99 -9.39
C HIS A 251 -14.52 7.16 -10.35
N SER A 252 -15.67 7.79 -10.29
CA SER A 252 -15.88 9.05 -11.02
C SER A 252 -14.94 10.16 -10.52
N ASN A 253 -14.53 11.02 -11.42
CA ASN A 253 -13.63 12.16 -11.19
C ASN A 253 -12.27 11.75 -10.58
N THR A 254 -11.73 10.61 -10.98
CA THR A 254 -10.43 10.13 -10.52
C THR A 254 -9.37 10.34 -11.58
N SER A 255 -8.17 10.69 -11.14
CA SER A 255 -6.98 10.81 -12.00
C SER A 255 -5.90 9.86 -11.47
N ILE A 256 -5.36 9.04 -12.37
CA ILE A 256 -4.24 8.14 -12.08
C ILE A 256 -3.07 8.55 -12.96
N GLU A 257 -2.01 9.03 -12.32
CA GLU A 257 -0.76 9.40 -12.99
C GLU A 257 0.22 8.24 -12.91
N LEU A 258 0.72 7.79 -14.05
CA LEU A 258 1.66 6.68 -14.20
C LEU A 258 2.95 7.17 -14.83
N SER A 259 4.08 6.90 -14.20
CA SER A 259 5.42 7.08 -14.75
C SER A 259 6.14 5.75 -14.70
N VAL A 260 6.61 5.25 -15.84
CA VAL A 260 7.34 3.99 -15.94
C VAL A 260 8.74 4.29 -16.45
N ALA A 261 9.76 3.94 -15.67
CA ALA A 261 11.15 4.19 -16.03
C ALA A 261 11.53 3.45 -17.33
N GLU A 262 12.45 4.01 -18.10
CA GLU A 262 12.96 3.40 -19.32
C GLU A 262 13.45 1.97 -19.08
N GLY A 263 12.98 1.04 -19.91
CA GLY A 263 13.29 -0.38 -19.80
C GLY A 263 12.48 -1.16 -18.77
N SER A 264 11.62 -0.50 -17.99
CA SER A 264 10.70 -1.12 -17.05
C SER A 264 9.31 -1.25 -17.65
N ARG A 265 8.48 -2.15 -17.05
CA ARG A 265 7.15 -2.46 -17.54
C ARG A 265 6.11 -2.44 -16.43
N LEU A 266 4.95 -1.87 -16.70
CA LEU A 266 3.77 -1.99 -15.87
C LEU A 266 2.69 -2.80 -16.59
N LEU A 267 2.33 -3.95 -16.02
CA LEU A 267 1.21 -4.75 -16.47
C LEU A 267 -0.01 -4.51 -15.58
N ILE A 268 -1.14 -4.14 -16.17
CA ILE A 268 -2.43 -4.10 -15.49
C ILE A 268 -3.30 -5.23 -16.07
N ASN A 269 -3.62 -6.22 -15.24
CA ASN A 269 -4.41 -7.35 -15.73
C ASN A 269 -5.86 -6.98 -16.00
N ASN A 270 -6.48 -6.20 -15.09
CA ASN A 270 -7.87 -5.80 -15.26
C ASN A 270 -8.10 -4.36 -14.82
N PHE A 271 -8.98 -3.67 -15.54
CA PHE A 271 -9.61 -2.44 -15.12
C PHE A 271 -11.04 -2.72 -14.67
N THR A 272 -11.43 -2.15 -13.56
CA THR A 272 -12.79 -2.27 -13.04
C THR A 272 -13.28 -0.93 -12.52
N THR A 273 -14.58 -0.78 -12.38
CA THR A 273 -15.15 0.34 -11.65
C THR A 273 -15.73 -0.20 -10.35
N LYS A 274 -15.56 0.56 -9.28
CA LYS A 274 -16.13 0.14 -8.00
C LYS A 274 -17.64 0.36 -8.03
N ASP A 275 -18.37 -0.71 -7.77
CA ASP A 275 -19.80 -0.68 -7.54
C ASP A 275 -20.08 -0.50 -6.04
N ASN A 276 -20.78 0.57 -5.67
CA ASN A 276 -21.40 0.73 -4.35
C ASN A 276 -22.88 0.32 -4.39
N GLY A 277 -23.23 -0.74 -5.15
CA GLY A 277 -24.59 -1.25 -5.28
C GLY A 277 -25.38 -0.62 -6.46
N GLY A 278 -24.71 0.03 -7.38
CA GLY A 278 -25.23 0.55 -8.63
C GLY A 278 -24.10 0.67 -9.66
N VAL A 279 -24.41 0.55 -10.93
CA VAL A 279 -23.43 0.72 -12.02
C VAL A 279 -22.95 2.17 -12.03
N TRP A 280 -21.85 2.43 -11.33
CA TRP A 280 -21.18 3.71 -11.41
C TRP A 280 -20.35 3.74 -12.68
N GLN A 281 -20.82 4.47 -13.65
CA GLN A 281 -19.96 4.89 -14.73
C GLN A 281 -18.84 5.73 -14.13
N ALA A 282 -17.59 5.39 -14.36
CA ALA A 282 -16.44 6.21 -13.96
C ALA A 282 -16.42 7.48 -14.84
N GLN A 283 -17.33 8.42 -14.53
CA GLN A 283 -17.39 9.68 -15.27
C GLN A 283 -16.17 10.51 -14.96
N ASN A 284 -15.55 11.09 -16.00
CA ASN A 284 -14.35 11.93 -15.91
C ASN A 284 -13.16 11.22 -15.23
N ALA A 285 -13.02 9.92 -15.41
CA ALA A 285 -11.81 9.22 -15.00
C ALA A 285 -10.74 9.35 -16.09
N GLU A 286 -9.47 9.51 -15.68
CA GLU A 286 -8.35 9.66 -16.60
C GLU A 286 -7.14 8.87 -16.14
N ILE A 287 -6.35 8.39 -17.11
CA ILE A 287 -5.00 7.86 -16.90
C ILE A 287 -4.03 8.81 -17.59
N ILE A 288 -3.12 9.34 -16.82
CA ILE A 288 -2.09 10.26 -17.29
C ILE A 288 -0.75 9.54 -17.28
N PHE A 289 -0.16 9.37 -18.43
CA PHE A 289 1.19 8.82 -18.57
C PHE A 289 2.20 9.95 -18.57
N ARG A 290 3.18 9.89 -17.66
CA ARG A 290 4.35 10.77 -17.63
C ARG A 290 5.55 10.03 -18.20
N ASP A 291 6.40 10.75 -18.88
CA ASP A 291 7.60 10.18 -19.49
C ASP A 291 7.28 8.99 -20.41
N TRP A 292 6.21 9.12 -21.22
CA TRP A 292 5.73 8.05 -22.07
C TRP A 292 6.80 7.44 -22.96
N SER A 293 6.91 6.14 -22.95
CA SER A 293 7.71 5.34 -23.89
C SER A 293 6.95 4.09 -24.31
N ASP A 294 7.03 3.73 -25.59
CA ASP A 294 6.48 2.46 -26.07
C ASP A 294 7.18 1.27 -25.39
N GLY A 295 6.49 0.17 -25.22
CA GLY A 295 7.00 -1.00 -24.52
C GLY A 295 6.95 -0.93 -23.00
N SER A 296 6.38 0.14 -22.43
CA SER A 296 6.31 0.36 -20.98
C SER A 296 5.00 -0.07 -20.34
N PHE A 297 3.90 -0.13 -21.09
CA PHE A 297 2.59 -0.36 -20.53
C PHE A 297 1.83 -1.49 -21.23
N PHE A 298 1.35 -2.47 -20.46
CA PHE A 298 0.68 -3.66 -20.95
C PHE A 298 -0.64 -3.91 -20.23
N ILE A 299 -1.59 -4.52 -20.96
CA ILE A 299 -2.88 -4.93 -20.43
C ILE A 299 -3.05 -6.45 -20.62
N GLY A 300 -3.41 -7.13 -19.53
CA GLY A 300 -3.56 -8.59 -19.52
C GLY A 300 -4.88 -9.10 -20.13
N ASN A 301 -5.93 -8.28 -20.13
CA ASN A 301 -7.25 -8.67 -20.64
C ASN A 301 -7.44 -8.16 -22.07
N SER A 302 -7.90 -9.03 -22.96
CA SER A 302 -8.15 -8.73 -24.38
C SER A 302 -9.52 -8.09 -24.67
N ASP A 303 -10.37 -7.94 -23.66
CA ASP A 303 -11.74 -7.44 -23.86
C ASP A 303 -11.82 -5.90 -23.91
N TYR A 304 -10.71 -5.22 -23.64
CA TYR A 304 -10.61 -3.77 -23.73
C TYR A 304 -10.31 -3.31 -25.14
N TRP A 305 -10.81 -2.14 -25.52
CA TRP A 305 -10.46 -1.50 -26.79
C TRP A 305 -10.32 0.01 -26.65
N ILE A 306 -9.72 0.62 -27.64
CA ILE A 306 -9.57 2.06 -27.74
C ILE A 306 -10.60 2.62 -28.72
N GLU A 307 -11.34 3.64 -28.29
CA GLU A 307 -12.27 4.40 -29.13
C GLU A 307 -12.13 5.89 -28.83
N ASP A 308 -11.94 6.70 -29.86
CA ASP A 308 -11.74 8.15 -29.73
C ASP A 308 -10.65 8.54 -28.72
N ASN A 309 -9.51 7.82 -28.74
CA ASN A 309 -8.40 7.98 -27.79
C ASN A 309 -8.77 7.75 -26.31
N ARG A 310 -9.79 6.97 -26.05
CA ARG A 310 -10.21 6.57 -24.72
C ARG A 310 -10.22 5.06 -24.57
N LEU A 311 -9.86 4.59 -23.39
CA LEU A 311 -9.94 3.18 -23.02
C LEU A 311 -11.40 2.85 -22.66
N TYR A 312 -12.01 1.93 -23.38
CA TYR A 312 -13.32 1.39 -23.03
C TYR A 312 -13.20 0.20 -22.09
N ILE A 313 -13.96 0.22 -21.00
CA ILE A 313 -14.03 -0.84 -19.99
C ILE A 313 -15.39 -1.52 -20.08
N PRO A 314 -15.51 -2.71 -20.75
CA PRO A 314 -16.80 -3.36 -21.01
C PRO A 314 -17.59 -3.71 -19.76
N ALA A 315 -16.89 -4.14 -18.69
CA ALA A 315 -17.53 -4.55 -17.44
C ALA A 315 -18.29 -3.40 -16.75
N ALA A 316 -17.97 -2.16 -17.09
CA ALA A 316 -18.55 -0.95 -16.50
C ALA A 316 -19.29 -0.09 -17.52
N ASP A 317 -19.29 -0.47 -18.81
CA ASP A 317 -19.84 0.33 -19.91
C ASP A 317 -19.38 1.80 -19.85
N THR A 318 -18.07 2.00 -19.71
CA THR A 318 -17.49 3.33 -19.49
C THR A 318 -16.19 3.53 -20.22
N TYR A 319 -15.85 4.81 -20.44
CA TYR A 319 -14.60 5.23 -21.05
C TYR A 319 -13.73 5.95 -20.03
N VAL A 320 -12.42 5.72 -20.13
CA VAL A 320 -11.38 6.42 -19.36
C VAL A 320 -10.49 7.18 -20.34
N ASP A 321 -10.28 8.46 -20.10
CA ASP A 321 -9.45 9.30 -20.94
C ASP A 321 -7.97 8.90 -20.80
N LEU A 322 -7.24 8.82 -21.93
CA LEU A 322 -5.81 8.54 -21.96
C LEU A 322 -5.05 9.78 -22.38
N ILE A 323 -4.13 10.22 -21.54
CA ILE A 323 -3.32 11.43 -21.74
C ILE A 323 -1.85 11.06 -21.58
N ALA A 324 -0.98 11.48 -22.49
CA ALA A 324 0.46 11.25 -22.37
C ALA A 324 1.27 12.54 -22.47
N TYR A 325 2.36 12.55 -21.72
CA TYR A 325 3.36 13.61 -21.75
C TYR A 325 4.74 12.99 -22.03
N ASP A 326 5.57 13.72 -22.76
CA ASP A 326 6.97 13.38 -22.94
C ASP A 326 7.81 13.70 -21.68
N ALA A 327 9.11 13.36 -21.72
CA ALA A 327 10.04 13.61 -20.62
C ALA A 327 10.27 15.10 -20.31
N ASP A 328 9.99 15.99 -21.26
CA ASP A 328 10.08 17.44 -21.09
C ASP A 328 8.76 18.04 -20.57
N GLY A 329 7.74 17.20 -20.35
CA GLY A 329 6.39 17.60 -19.90
C GLY A 329 5.51 18.15 -21.02
N GLY A 330 5.89 17.96 -22.28
CA GLY A 330 5.09 18.30 -23.46
C GLY A 330 3.93 17.31 -23.65
N LEU A 331 2.72 17.83 -23.91
CA LEU A 331 1.58 16.97 -24.23
C LEU A 331 1.80 16.27 -25.57
N LEU A 332 1.77 14.94 -25.55
CA LEU A 332 1.84 14.12 -26.75
C LEU A 332 0.44 14.01 -27.40
N SER A 333 0.35 14.39 -28.65
CA SER A 333 -0.87 14.27 -29.45
C SER A 333 -0.70 13.15 -30.46
N GLY A 334 -1.47 12.09 -30.34
CA GLY A 334 -1.37 10.91 -31.19
C GLY A 334 -2.64 10.10 -31.21
N VAL A 335 -2.54 8.90 -31.75
CA VAL A 335 -3.62 7.91 -31.80
C VAL A 335 -3.23 6.74 -30.91
N TRP A 336 -4.03 6.49 -29.89
CA TRP A 336 -3.89 5.35 -29.01
C TRP A 336 -4.37 4.08 -29.70
N SER A 337 -3.64 3.00 -29.50
CA SER A 337 -4.01 1.67 -30.00
C SER A 337 -3.46 0.57 -29.10
N PHE A 338 -3.99 -0.64 -29.25
CA PHE A 338 -3.39 -1.86 -28.72
C PHE A 338 -2.66 -2.60 -29.82
N GLU A 339 -1.44 -3.00 -29.54
CA GLU A 339 -0.65 -3.90 -30.38
C GLU A 339 -0.38 -5.20 -29.63
N TRP A 340 -0.54 -6.33 -30.33
CA TRP A 340 -0.24 -7.63 -29.75
C TRP A 340 1.26 -7.86 -29.69
N ASN A 341 1.79 -7.95 -28.50
CA ASN A 341 3.19 -8.31 -28.26
C ASN A 341 3.30 -9.84 -28.14
N ALA A 342 3.78 -10.49 -29.20
CA ALA A 342 3.84 -11.95 -29.28
C ALA A 342 4.88 -12.56 -28.31
N ASP A 343 5.92 -11.84 -27.96
CA ASP A 343 6.97 -12.32 -27.05
C ASP A 343 6.48 -12.39 -25.61
N LEU A 344 5.61 -11.45 -25.22
CA LEU A 344 5.03 -11.38 -23.87
C LEU A 344 3.65 -12.02 -23.79
N ASN A 345 3.01 -12.28 -24.93
CA ASN A 345 1.62 -12.74 -25.01
C ASN A 345 0.62 -11.79 -24.31
N LEU A 346 0.81 -10.47 -24.51
CA LEU A 346 0.07 -9.39 -23.89
C LEU A 346 -0.29 -8.31 -24.93
N ASN A 347 -1.33 -7.53 -24.63
CA ASN A 347 -1.62 -6.32 -25.40
C ASN A 347 -0.76 -5.17 -24.87
N GLU A 348 0.05 -4.59 -25.72
CA GLU A 348 0.82 -3.40 -25.47
C GLU A 348 -0.02 -2.17 -25.82
N LEU A 349 -0.08 -1.20 -24.92
CA LEU A 349 -0.65 0.10 -25.22
C LEU A 349 0.39 0.93 -25.97
N THR A 350 0.01 1.44 -27.13
CA THR A 350 0.90 2.22 -28.01
C THR A 350 0.28 3.57 -28.31
N LEU A 351 1.14 4.58 -28.51
CA LEU A 351 0.74 5.93 -28.92
C LEU A 351 1.48 6.31 -30.18
N THR A 352 0.79 6.27 -31.32
CA THR A 352 1.36 6.71 -32.58
C THR A 352 1.29 8.23 -32.68
N VAL A 353 2.41 8.91 -32.45
CA VAL A 353 2.55 10.36 -32.62
C VAL A 353 2.92 10.65 -34.07
N PRO A 354 2.17 11.47 -34.82
CA PRO A 354 2.53 11.84 -36.20
C PRO A 354 3.89 12.53 -36.22
N GLU A 355 4.79 12.02 -37.05
CA GLU A 355 6.09 12.66 -37.21
C GLU A 355 5.92 14.12 -37.66
N PRO A 356 6.75 15.07 -37.15
CA PRO A 356 6.69 16.46 -37.56
C PRO A 356 6.83 16.66 -39.09
N ALA A 357 7.59 15.80 -39.75
CA ALA A 357 7.74 15.80 -41.20
C ALA A 357 6.42 15.40 -41.92
N ALA A 358 5.66 14.43 -41.38
CA ALA A 358 4.35 14.05 -41.94
C ALA A 358 3.34 15.19 -41.77
N LEU A 359 3.30 15.83 -40.60
CA LEU A 359 2.46 17.01 -40.36
C LEU A 359 2.84 18.17 -41.30
N ALA A 360 4.12 18.45 -41.47
CA ALA A 360 4.59 19.49 -42.40
C ALA A 360 4.22 19.16 -43.86
N ALA A 361 4.29 17.88 -44.25
CA ALA A 361 3.88 17.43 -45.57
C ALA A 361 2.36 17.59 -45.80
N ILE A 362 1.54 17.26 -44.81
CA ILE A 362 0.07 17.44 -44.87
C ILE A 362 -0.29 18.91 -44.94
N ILE A 363 0.31 19.78 -44.11
CA ILE A 363 0.08 21.21 -44.14
C ILE A 363 0.55 21.81 -45.48
N GLY A 364 1.70 21.36 -45.95
CA GLY A 364 2.21 21.74 -47.26
C GLY A 364 1.28 21.35 -48.42
N ALA A 365 0.73 20.14 -48.41
CA ALA A 365 -0.23 19.66 -49.39
C ALA A 365 -1.55 20.45 -49.36
N ILE A 366 -2.05 20.76 -48.17
CA ILE A 366 -3.25 21.61 -48.00
C ILE A 366 -2.98 23.03 -48.53
N ALA A 367 -1.84 23.63 -48.20
CA ALA A 367 -1.47 24.96 -48.68
C ALA A 367 -1.37 25.00 -50.21
N LEU A 368 -0.78 23.97 -50.82
CA LEU A 368 -0.67 23.84 -52.28
C LEU A 368 -2.06 23.68 -52.93
N ALA A 369 -2.95 22.88 -52.32
CA ALA A 369 -4.33 22.69 -52.80
C ALA A 369 -5.11 24.02 -52.77
N VAL A 370 -5.00 24.79 -51.68
CA VAL A 370 -5.65 26.09 -51.54
C VAL A 370 -5.09 27.09 -52.58
N CYS A 371 -3.76 27.10 -52.82
CA CYS A 371 -3.15 27.94 -53.85
C CYS A 371 -3.61 27.55 -55.26
N ALA A 372 -3.76 26.25 -55.55
CA ALA A 372 -4.24 25.77 -56.83
C ALA A 372 -5.70 26.15 -57.09
N ILE A 373 -6.56 26.13 -56.07
CA ILE A 373 -7.97 26.56 -56.16
C ILE A 373 -8.06 28.07 -56.39
N ARG A 374 -7.23 28.86 -55.70
CA ARG A 374 -7.20 30.33 -55.91
C ARG A 374 -6.71 30.76 -57.27
N ARG A 375 -5.83 29.98 -57.93
CA ARG A 375 -5.37 30.27 -59.32
C ARG A 375 -6.40 29.94 -60.39
N ARG A 376 -7.44 29.16 -60.07
CA ARG A 376 -8.49 28.80 -61.02
C ARG A 376 -9.73 29.70 -60.95
N ARG A 377 -9.73 30.66 -60.02
CA ARG A 377 -10.70 31.76 -59.96
C ARG A 377 -10.07 33.05 -60.47
#